data_c3e295667f9c5d828e4b1e1e6d458a8c
#
_entry.id   c3e295667f9c5d828e4b1e1e6d458a8c
#
_cell.length_a   1.000
_cell.length_b   1.000
_cell.length_c   1.000
_cell.angle_alpha   90.00
_cell.angle_beta   90.00
_cell.angle_gamma   90.00
#
_symmetry.space_group_name_H-M   'P 1'
#
loop_
_entity.id
_entity.type
_entity.pdbx_description
1 polymer ?
#
loop_
_entity_poly.entity_id
_entity_poly.type
_entity_poly.pdbx_seq_one_letter_code
_entity_poly.pdbx_strand_id
1 'polypeptide(L)'
;MYSINGKSCTLSANGGGRGAKTGLYLVDGQVRKLNVIEAERLQTLPDNYTKAIKEGQRYKAIGNGWTAEMIIHILSYMNIPKDEQLVVLSLYDGIATGRYCLEKLGYKNIKYYAYEIDENPVKCAMDNYPDIIQCGDAFKVREENWKLET
;
A
#
# COMPACT_ATOMS: atom_id res chain seq x y z
N MET A 1 23.31 3.60 -11.67
CA MET A 1 23.16 2.13 -11.65
C MET A 1 23.42 1.65 -10.24
N TYR A 2 22.60 0.76 -9.72
CA TYR A 2 22.67 0.26 -8.34
C TYR A 2 23.09 -1.21 -8.33
N SER A 3 23.82 -1.60 -7.29
CA SER A 3 24.17 -3.01 -7.04
C SER A 3 23.01 -3.67 -6.28
N ILE A 4 22.74 -4.95 -6.58
CA ILE A 4 21.78 -5.77 -5.83
C ILE A 4 22.20 -6.00 -4.37
N ASN A 5 23.49 -5.82 -4.07
CA ASN A 5 24.04 -5.96 -2.71
C ASN A 5 24.02 -4.66 -1.90
N GLY A 6 23.49 -3.57 -2.47
CA GLY A 6 23.40 -2.27 -1.84
C GLY A 6 21.98 -1.89 -1.44
N LYS A 7 21.83 -0.68 -0.88
CA LYS A 7 20.51 -0.11 -0.61
C LYS A 7 19.83 0.27 -1.93
N SER A 8 18.52 0.01 -2.02
CA SER A 8 17.70 0.48 -3.13
C SER A 8 17.56 2.00 -3.10
N CYS A 9 17.37 2.62 -4.28
CA CYS A 9 16.83 3.98 -4.34
C CYS A 9 15.34 3.98 -3.97
N THR A 10 14.82 5.17 -3.65
CA THR A 10 13.40 5.36 -3.38
C THR A 10 12.55 4.93 -4.58
N LEU A 11 11.55 4.11 -4.34
CA LEU A 11 10.52 3.83 -5.34
C LEU A 11 9.69 5.09 -5.56
N SER A 12 9.37 5.39 -6.82
CA SER A 12 8.54 6.53 -7.16
C SER A 12 7.33 6.11 -7.99
N ALA A 13 6.23 6.86 -7.89
CA ALA A 13 5.00 6.63 -8.64
C ALA A 13 5.19 6.56 -10.17
N ASN A 14 6.26 7.16 -10.69
CA ASN A 14 6.61 7.17 -12.12
C ASN A 14 7.69 6.13 -12.49
N GLY A 15 7.85 5.11 -11.68
CA GLY A 15 8.98 4.16 -11.74
C GLY A 15 9.00 3.20 -12.92
N GLY A 16 7.94 3.11 -13.71
CA GLY A 16 7.81 2.09 -14.76
C GLY A 16 8.39 2.44 -16.14
N GLY A 17 8.78 3.69 -16.39
CA GLY A 17 9.21 4.15 -17.72
C GLY A 17 10.70 3.94 -18.05
N ARG A 18 11.07 4.13 -19.34
CA ARG A 18 12.48 4.26 -19.74
C ARG A 18 13.08 5.48 -19.02
N GLY A 19 14.26 5.30 -18.40
CA GLY A 19 14.84 6.31 -17.53
C GLY A 19 14.20 6.36 -16.15
N ALA A 20 13.65 5.23 -15.73
CA ALA A 20 12.93 5.02 -14.50
C ALA A 20 13.56 5.74 -13.31
N LYS A 21 12.80 6.61 -12.67
CA LYS A 21 13.19 7.31 -11.44
C LYS A 21 13.44 6.36 -10.26
N THR A 22 13.04 5.08 -10.39
CA THR A 22 13.33 3.98 -9.45
C THR A 22 14.71 3.35 -9.65
N GLY A 23 15.53 3.88 -10.57
CA GLY A 23 16.88 3.40 -10.82
C GLY A 23 16.97 2.18 -11.72
N LEU A 24 18.22 1.92 -12.15
CA LEU A 24 18.60 0.74 -12.90
C LEU A 24 19.54 -0.11 -12.03
N TYR A 25 19.35 -1.41 -12.09
CA TYR A 25 20.06 -2.40 -11.27
C TYR A 25 20.87 -3.33 -12.17
N LEU A 26 22.07 -3.67 -11.72
CA LEU A 26 22.88 -4.72 -12.34
C LEU A 26 22.47 -6.06 -11.71
N VAL A 27 21.77 -6.88 -12.49
CA VAL A 27 21.32 -8.22 -12.08
C VAL A 27 21.86 -9.23 -13.08
N ASP A 28 22.62 -10.20 -12.61
CA ASP A 28 23.24 -11.26 -13.44
C ASP A 28 23.95 -10.73 -14.68
N GLY A 29 24.73 -9.65 -14.52
CA GLY A 29 25.46 -9.00 -15.60
C GLY A 29 24.64 -8.13 -16.55
N GLN A 30 23.31 -8.04 -16.34
CA GLN A 30 22.40 -7.24 -17.16
C GLN A 30 21.89 -6.02 -16.41
N VAL A 31 21.88 -4.86 -17.10
CA VAL A 31 21.31 -3.63 -16.55
C VAL A 31 19.82 -3.57 -16.87
N ARG A 32 18.99 -3.59 -15.84
CA ARG A 32 17.54 -3.55 -15.98
C ARG A 32 16.85 -2.76 -14.85
N LYS A 33 15.59 -2.42 -15.06
CA LYS A 33 14.70 -1.93 -13.99
C LYS A 33 14.23 -3.11 -13.12
N LEU A 34 13.73 -2.80 -11.93
CA LEU A 34 13.00 -3.78 -11.11
C LEU A 34 11.72 -4.20 -11.83
N ASN A 35 11.37 -5.47 -11.73
CA ASN A 35 10.03 -5.92 -12.09
C ASN A 35 9.03 -5.57 -10.96
N VAL A 36 7.73 -5.75 -11.21
CA VAL A 36 6.67 -5.37 -10.27
C VAL A 36 6.77 -6.15 -8.96
N ILE A 37 7.09 -7.45 -9.02
CA ILE A 37 7.23 -8.29 -7.82
C ILE A 37 8.40 -7.83 -6.95
N GLU A 38 9.51 -7.49 -7.58
CA GLU A 38 10.66 -6.91 -6.86
C GLU A 38 10.32 -5.57 -6.20
N ALA A 39 9.49 -4.74 -6.86
CA ALA A 39 9.02 -3.49 -6.30
C ALA A 39 8.06 -3.72 -5.12
N GLU A 40 7.14 -4.68 -5.20
CA GLU A 40 6.28 -5.10 -4.08
C GLU A 40 7.11 -5.58 -2.89
N ARG A 41 8.11 -6.44 -3.13
CA ARG A 41 9.02 -6.93 -2.07
C ARG A 41 9.83 -5.82 -1.41
N LEU A 42 10.25 -4.79 -2.16
CA LEU A 42 10.95 -3.64 -1.60
C LEU A 42 10.04 -2.79 -0.70
N GLN A 43 8.74 -2.78 -0.95
CA GLN A 43 7.75 -2.21 -0.03
C GLN A 43 7.27 -3.21 1.04
N THR A 44 7.92 -4.37 1.11
CA THR A 44 7.60 -5.46 2.05
C THR A 44 6.15 -5.93 1.95
N LEU A 45 5.57 -5.84 0.75
CA LEU A 45 4.28 -6.38 0.39
C LEU A 45 4.41 -7.82 -0.13
N PRO A 46 3.36 -8.64 -0.04
CA PRO A 46 3.33 -9.96 -0.65
C PRO A 46 3.46 -9.90 -2.18
N ASP A 47 4.00 -10.95 -2.78
CA ASP A 47 4.03 -11.10 -4.23
C ASP A 47 2.61 -11.03 -4.81
N ASN A 48 2.46 -10.27 -5.90
CA ASN A 48 1.18 -10.06 -6.57
C ASN A 48 0.11 -9.33 -5.74
N TYR A 49 0.49 -8.61 -4.70
CA TYR A 49 -0.44 -7.80 -3.91
C TYR A 49 -1.25 -6.82 -4.78
N THR A 50 -0.61 -6.30 -5.84
CA THR A 50 -1.24 -5.33 -6.76
C THR A 50 -1.73 -5.95 -8.08
N LYS A 51 -1.92 -7.28 -8.17
CA LYS A 51 -2.26 -8.00 -9.41
C LYS A 51 -3.57 -7.57 -10.08
N ALA A 52 -4.51 -7.00 -9.33
CA ALA A 52 -5.83 -6.59 -9.81
C ALA A 52 -5.79 -5.43 -10.82
N ILE A 53 -4.67 -4.72 -10.92
CA ILE A 53 -4.50 -3.53 -11.76
C ILE A 53 -3.37 -3.71 -12.78
N LYS A 54 -3.37 -2.88 -13.84
CA LYS A 54 -2.38 -2.95 -14.93
C LYS A 54 -0.98 -2.60 -14.43
N GLU A 55 0.05 -3.17 -15.05
CA GLU A 55 1.46 -3.04 -14.64
C GLU A 55 1.90 -1.60 -14.37
N GLY A 56 1.62 -0.65 -15.26
CA GLY A 56 1.98 0.76 -15.04
C GLY A 56 1.32 1.36 -13.81
N GLN A 57 0.07 0.96 -13.51
CA GLN A 57 -0.65 1.39 -12.32
C GLN A 57 -0.12 0.70 -11.05
N ARG A 58 0.37 -0.54 -11.16
CA ARG A 58 1.05 -1.23 -10.06
C ARG A 58 2.27 -0.44 -9.58
N TYR A 59 3.16 -0.04 -10.49
CA TYR A 59 4.32 0.79 -10.12
C TYR A 59 3.90 2.12 -9.48
N LYS A 60 2.86 2.78 -10.02
CA LYS A 60 2.32 4.02 -9.46
C LYS A 60 1.82 3.80 -8.02
N ALA A 61 1.03 2.78 -7.80
CA ALA A 61 0.44 2.47 -6.50
C ALA A 61 1.52 2.07 -5.47
N ILE A 62 2.47 1.23 -5.86
CA ILE A 62 3.60 0.82 -5.01
C ILE A 62 4.49 2.03 -4.66
N GLY A 63 4.77 2.92 -5.63
CA GLY A 63 5.60 4.10 -5.41
C GLY A 63 4.94 5.19 -4.55
N ASN A 64 3.61 5.22 -4.50
CA ASN A 64 2.84 6.09 -3.60
C ASN A 64 2.58 5.42 -2.23
N GLY A 65 2.80 4.12 -2.12
CA GLY A 65 2.51 3.35 -0.92
C GLY A 65 3.60 3.47 0.15
N TRP A 66 3.28 2.90 1.31
CA TRP A 66 4.19 2.80 2.44
C TRP A 66 5.01 1.51 2.36
N THR A 67 6.19 1.52 2.98
CA THR A 67 6.90 0.29 3.30
C THR A 67 6.20 -0.39 4.48
N ALA A 68 5.54 -1.52 4.21
CA ALA A 68 4.60 -2.13 5.15
C ALA A 68 5.25 -2.52 6.49
N GLU A 69 6.44 -3.14 6.49
CA GLU A 69 7.14 -3.51 7.73
C GLU A 69 7.48 -2.30 8.61
N MET A 70 7.75 -1.12 8.02
CA MET A 70 7.95 0.10 8.79
C MET A 70 6.67 0.53 9.50
N ILE A 71 5.54 0.45 8.81
CA ILE A 71 4.23 0.78 9.39
C ILE A 71 3.83 -0.24 10.45
N ILE A 72 4.06 -1.54 10.20
CA ILE A 72 3.85 -2.60 11.20
C ILE A 72 4.66 -2.31 12.48
N HIS A 73 5.94 -1.94 12.33
CA HIS A 73 6.77 -1.56 13.47
C HIS A 73 6.18 -0.39 14.24
N ILE A 74 5.78 0.69 13.56
CA ILE A 74 5.18 1.86 14.22
C ILE A 74 3.88 1.47 14.93
N LEU A 75 2.99 0.76 14.26
CA LEU A 75 1.70 0.35 14.81
C LEU A 75 1.83 -0.70 15.92
N SER A 76 2.94 -1.41 16.00
CA SER A 76 3.17 -2.40 17.08
C SER A 76 3.23 -1.78 18.48
N TYR A 77 3.45 -0.47 18.57
CA TYR A 77 3.42 0.28 19.83
C TYR A 77 2.01 0.71 20.26
N MET A 78 0.97 0.44 19.45
CA MET A 78 -0.40 0.68 19.86
C MET A 78 -0.80 -0.34 20.94
N ASN A 79 -1.17 0.15 22.11
CA ASN A 79 -1.68 -0.69 23.22
C ASN A 79 -3.20 -0.92 23.08
N ILE A 80 -3.65 -1.40 21.92
CA ILE A 80 -5.07 -1.71 21.66
C ILE A 80 -5.24 -3.22 21.80
N PRO A 81 -6.21 -3.71 22.62
CA PRO A 81 -6.51 -5.13 22.73
C PRO A 81 -6.89 -5.73 21.38
N LYS A 82 -6.38 -6.92 21.06
CA LYS A 82 -6.57 -7.55 19.75
C LYS A 82 -7.84 -8.37 19.64
N ASP A 83 -8.49 -8.61 20.76
CA ASP A 83 -9.76 -9.31 20.91
C ASP A 83 -10.97 -8.36 20.78
N GLU A 84 -10.74 -7.07 20.89
CA GLU A 84 -11.77 -6.05 20.68
C GLU A 84 -11.93 -5.69 19.19
N GLN A 85 -13.08 -5.09 18.85
CA GLN A 85 -13.31 -4.56 17.52
C GLN A 85 -12.46 -3.30 17.31
N LEU A 86 -11.61 -3.32 16.30
CA LEU A 86 -10.85 -2.15 15.85
C LEU A 86 -11.64 -1.42 14.76
N VAL A 87 -12.05 -0.18 15.02
CA VAL A 87 -12.65 0.70 14.02
C VAL A 87 -11.56 1.61 13.44
N VAL A 88 -11.35 1.54 12.14
CA VAL A 88 -10.28 2.27 11.44
C VAL A 88 -10.88 3.24 10.45
N LEU A 89 -10.41 4.49 10.50
CA LEU A 89 -10.63 5.50 9.50
C LEU A 89 -9.33 5.75 8.74
N SER A 90 -9.26 5.30 7.50
CA SER A 90 -8.08 5.46 6.64
C SER A 90 -8.32 6.54 5.59
N LEU A 91 -7.59 7.64 5.71
CA LEU A 91 -7.66 8.75 4.75
C LEU A 91 -6.56 8.58 3.71
N TYR A 92 -6.92 8.76 2.43
CA TYR A 92 -6.01 8.52 1.29
C TYR A 92 -5.44 7.10 1.31
N ASP A 93 -6.33 6.12 1.46
CA ASP A 93 -6.02 4.73 1.78
C ASP A 93 -5.07 4.04 0.78
N GLY A 94 -5.14 4.43 -0.49
CA GLY A 94 -4.36 3.83 -1.55
C GLY A 94 -4.74 2.36 -1.76
N ILE A 95 -3.75 1.47 -1.69
CA ILE A 95 -3.91 0.02 -1.93
C ILE A 95 -4.19 -0.78 -0.64
N ALA A 96 -4.74 -0.15 0.40
CA ALA A 96 -5.04 -0.76 1.70
C ALA A 96 -3.81 -1.32 2.46
N THR A 97 -2.65 -0.69 2.31
CA THR A 97 -1.44 -1.11 3.05
C THR A 97 -1.66 -1.03 4.56
N GLY A 98 -2.42 -0.03 5.06
CA GLY A 98 -2.78 0.07 6.47
C GLY A 98 -3.59 -1.13 6.97
N ARG A 99 -4.57 -1.59 6.19
CA ARG A 99 -5.36 -2.79 6.50
C ARG A 99 -4.49 -4.04 6.58
N TYR A 100 -3.57 -4.20 5.61
CA TYR A 100 -2.58 -5.29 5.61
C TYR A 100 -1.69 -5.27 6.87
N CYS A 101 -1.19 -4.10 7.26
CA CYS A 101 -0.35 -3.96 8.45
C CYS A 101 -1.07 -4.35 9.73
N LEU A 102 -2.33 -3.95 9.90
CA LEU A 102 -3.15 -4.30 11.06
C LEU A 102 -3.41 -5.81 11.13
N GLU A 103 -3.71 -6.45 10.00
CA GLU A 103 -3.86 -7.90 9.93
C GLU A 103 -2.57 -8.63 10.32
N LYS A 104 -1.41 -8.18 9.84
CA LYS A 104 -0.10 -8.73 10.21
C LYS A 104 0.21 -8.58 11.69
N LEU A 105 -0.28 -7.53 12.34
CA LEU A 105 -0.19 -7.35 13.79
C LEU A 105 -1.14 -8.25 14.58
N GLY A 106 -2.03 -8.99 13.91
CA GLY A 106 -2.92 -9.96 14.50
C GLY A 106 -4.30 -9.42 14.88
N TYR A 107 -4.66 -8.20 14.44
CA TYR A 107 -6.03 -7.71 14.56
C TYR A 107 -6.92 -8.48 13.57
N LYS A 108 -7.99 -9.10 14.05
CA LYS A 108 -8.91 -9.92 13.22
C LYS A 108 -10.28 -9.27 13.04
N ASN A 109 -10.78 -8.59 14.08
CA ASN A 109 -12.08 -7.93 14.05
C ASN A 109 -11.88 -6.44 13.70
N ILE A 110 -11.79 -6.14 12.41
CA ILE A 110 -11.50 -4.80 11.90
C ILE A 110 -12.68 -4.30 11.09
N LYS A 111 -13.29 -3.18 11.51
CA LYS A 111 -14.24 -2.40 10.73
C LYS A 111 -13.45 -1.26 10.07
N TYR A 112 -13.26 -1.33 8.75
CA TYR A 112 -12.32 -0.47 8.04
C TYR A 112 -13.03 0.45 7.05
N TYR A 113 -12.94 1.75 7.27
CA TYR A 113 -13.49 2.79 6.40
C TYR A 113 -12.34 3.43 5.62
N ALA A 114 -12.34 3.26 4.30
CA ALA A 114 -11.30 3.77 3.41
C ALA A 114 -11.81 4.96 2.60
N TYR A 115 -11.03 6.01 2.58
CA TYR A 115 -11.24 7.19 1.73
C TYR A 115 -10.17 7.21 0.65
N GLU A 116 -10.56 6.86 -0.56
CA GLU A 116 -9.71 6.87 -1.75
C GLU A 116 -10.57 7.20 -2.97
N ILE A 117 -10.06 8.02 -3.88
CA ILE A 117 -10.78 8.45 -5.10
C ILE A 117 -10.23 7.84 -6.39
N ASP A 118 -8.98 7.34 -6.39
CA ASP A 118 -8.39 6.70 -7.57
C ASP A 118 -8.91 5.26 -7.69
N GLU A 119 -9.60 4.97 -8.78
CA GLU A 119 -10.22 3.65 -9.04
C GLU A 119 -9.22 2.49 -9.02
N ASN A 120 -7.96 2.72 -9.42
CA ASN A 120 -6.96 1.65 -9.45
C ASN A 120 -6.54 1.19 -8.05
N PRO A 121 -6.13 2.08 -7.11
CA PRO A 121 -5.94 1.70 -5.73
C PRO A 121 -7.17 1.06 -5.09
N VAL A 122 -8.37 1.64 -5.27
CA VAL A 122 -9.62 1.06 -4.77
C VAL A 122 -9.81 -0.37 -5.27
N LYS A 123 -9.63 -0.62 -6.57
CA LYS A 123 -9.73 -1.96 -7.15
C LYS A 123 -8.73 -2.94 -6.51
N CYS A 124 -7.51 -2.49 -6.28
CA CYS A 124 -6.48 -3.30 -5.63
C CYS A 124 -6.83 -3.60 -4.17
N ALA A 125 -7.31 -2.59 -3.43
CA ALA A 125 -7.75 -2.74 -2.05
C ALA A 125 -8.90 -3.75 -1.92
N MET A 126 -9.90 -3.65 -2.78
CA MET A 126 -11.07 -4.53 -2.78
C MET A 126 -10.77 -5.97 -3.25
N ASP A 127 -9.76 -6.17 -4.11
CA ASP A 127 -9.29 -7.52 -4.48
C ASP A 127 -8.66 -8.26 -3.29
N ASN A 128 -7.91 -7.52 -2.45
CA ASN A 128 -7.27 -8.08 -1.26
C ASN A 128 -8.21 -8.14 -0.04
N TYR A 129 -9.06 -7.13 0.13
CA TYR A 129 -9.91 -6.94 1.31
C TYR A 129 -11.32 -6.50 0.90
N PRO A 130 -12.20 -7.43 0.48
CA PRO A 130 -13.56 -7.10 0.05
C PRO A 130 -14.48 -6.60 1.18
N ASP A 131 -14.04 -6.70 2.43
CA ASP A 131 -14.73 -6.22 3.63
C ASP A 131 -14.50 -4.72 3.91
N ILE A 132 -13.63 -4.05 3.16
CA ILE A 132 -13.38 -2.62 3.30
C ILE A 132 -14.61 -1.81 2.87
N ILE A 133 -15.02 -0.85 3.69
CA ILE A 133 -16.08 0.10 3.38
C ILE A 133 -15.45 1.30 2.66
N GLN A 134 -15.74 1.41 1.35
CA GLN A 134 -15.23 2.52 0.54
C GLN A 134 -16.11 3.76 0.72
N CYS A 135 -15.51 4.85 1.21
CA CYS A 135 -16.20 6.11 1.54
C CYS A 135 -15.93 7.24 0.54
N GLY A 136 -15.06 7.01 -0.45
CA GLY A 136 -14.79 7.95 -1.54
C GLY A 136 -13.88 9.10 -1.13
N ASP A 137 -14.36 10.34 -1.24
CA ASP A 137 -13.55 11.54 -1.07
C ASP A 137 -13.38 11.93 0.41
N ALA A 138 -12.13 11.96 0.88
CA ALA A 138 -11.80 12.34 2.25
C ALA A 138 -12.21 13.79 2.61
N PHE A 139 -12.29 14.69 1.62
CA PHE A 139 -12.72 16.07 1.86
C PHE A 139 -14.20 16.17 2.22
N LYS A 140 -15.06 15.27 1.73
CA LYS A 140 -16.49 15.24 2.05
C LYS A 140 -16.74 14.91 3.52
N VAL A 141 -15.94 14.05 4.12
CA VAL A 141 -16.04 13.69 5.54
C VAL A 141 -15.84 14.88 6.45
N ARG A 142 -14.94 15.78 6.08
CA ARG A 142 -14.71 17.04 6.80
C ARG A 142 -15.97 17.92 6.81
N GLU A 143 -16.70 17.97 5.70
CA GLU A 143 -17.96 18.71 5.57
C GLU A 143 -19.08 18.09 6.41
N GLU A 144 -19.07 16.77 6.58
CA GLU A 144 -20.04 15.98 7.34
C GLU A 144 -19.68 15.85 8.84
N ASN A 145 -18.74 16.67 9.35
CA ASN A 145 -18.28 16.66 10.75
C ASN A 145 -17.81 15.27 11.25
N TRP A 146 -17.15 14.48 10.38
CA TRP A 146 -16.60 13.16 10.71
C TRP A 146 -17.64 12.17 11.26
N LYS A 147 -18.90 12.32 10.91
CA LYS A 147 -19.93 11.36 11.25
C LYS A 147 -19.77 10.11 10.40
N LEU A 148 -19.35 9.03 11.01
CA LEU A 148 -19.43 7.69 10.43
C LEU A 148 -20.86 7.21 10.64
N GLU A 149 -21.51 6.73 9.57
CA GLU A 149 -22.74 5.97 9.72
C GLU A 149 -22.37 4.65 10.42
N THR A 150 -22.85 4.52 11.64
CA THR A 150 -22.60 3.33 12.49
C THR A 150 -23.56 2.21 12.13
#